data_3902985af3caabf2f9e83175f09e08ea
#
_entry.id   3902985af3caabf2f9e83175f09e08ea
#
_cell.length_a   1.000
_cell.length_b   1.000
_cell.length_c   1.000
_cell.angle_alpha   90.00
_cell.angle_beta   90.00
_cell.angle_gamma   90.00
#
_symmetry.space_group_name_H-M   'P 1'
#
loop_
_entity.id
_entity.type
_entity.pdbx_description
1 polymer ?
#
loop_
_entity_poly.entity_id
_entity_poly.type
_entity_poly.pdbx_seq_one_letter_code
_entity_poly.pdbx_strand_id
1 'polypeptide(L)'
;LGQERQSRYAQAHDGELGEAVARAQQGDEAAFAVAYRFVQPGLLGYLRGLVGDDAEDVASDAWLQIARDLGRFRGDGAGFRGWTATIARHRALDHVRRQRSRPRPGVIEQDVLDLPGPHSTQEQALETVSTERALELVRGLPRDQAEAVLLRVIVGLDGPAAARVLGKRPGAVRTATHRGLKRLARQLGLDPEAAEGVSDDAPRALESRHQSRRRQGSDRPASRAGMPDPSNSSGRNGQRTWVIG
;
A
#
# COMPACT_ATOMS: atom_id res chain seq x y z
N LEU A 1 -14.08 -11.37 8.63
CA LEU A 1 -13.63 -11.24 10.04
C LEU A 1 -12.10 -11.07 10.17
N GLY A 2 -11.26 -11.80 9.40
CA GLY A 2 -9.78 -11.70 9.51
C GLY A 2 -9.23 -10.38 8.95
N GLN A 3 -9.75 -9.91 7.83
CA GLN A 3 -9.27 -8.69 7.14
C GLN A 3 -9.60 -7.41 7.90
N GLU A 4 -10.79 -7.32 8.50
CA GLU A 4 -11.15 -6.17 9.32
C GLU A 4 -10.30 -6.09 10.59
N ARG A 5 -9.95 -7.23 11.19
CA ARG A 5 -9.05 -7.27 12.35
C ARG A 5 -7.65 -6.79 11.96
N GLN A 6 -7.12 -7.24 10.83
CA GLN A 6 -5.78 -6.87 10.38
C GLN A 6 -5.69 -5.40 9.96
N SER A 7 -6.73 -4.89 9.29
CA SER A 7 -6.84 -3.46 8.96
C SER A 7 -6.97 -2.58 10.22
N ARG A 8 -7.79 -2.99 11.20
CA ARG A 8 -7.93 -2.28 12.49
C ARG A 8 -6.64 -2.33 13.31
N TYR A 9 -5.96 -3.48 13.32
CA TYR A 9 -4.67 -3.63 13.99
C TYR A 9 -3.62 -2.70 13.36
N ALA A 10 -3.53 -2.67 12.03
CA ALA A 10 -2.64 -1.77 11.32
C ALA A 10 -2.95 -0.30 11.62
N GLN A 11 -4.24 0.09 11.63
CA GLN A 11 -4.67 1.46 11.94
C GLN A 11 -4.43 1.85 13.41
N ALA A 12 -4.63 0.93 14.34
CA ALA A 12 -4.38 1.18 15.77
C ALA A 12 -2.93 1.53 16.06
N HIS A 13 -2.00 1.00 15.28
CA HIS A 13 -0.56 1.24 15.43
C HIS A 13 -0.02 2.38 14.56
N ASP A 14 -0.87 3.06 13.79
CA ASP A 14 -0.43 4.17 12.92
C ASP A 14 0.10 5.36 13.70
N GLY A 15 -0.47 5.65 14.86
CA GLY A 15 0.01 6.69 15.76
C GLY A 15 1.42 6.38 16.26
N GLU A 16 1.59 5.18 16.83
CA GLU A 16 2.88 4.71 17.35
C GLU A 16 3.96 4.63 16.27
N LEU A 17 3.59 4.13 15.09
CA LEU A 17 4.49 4.11 13.93
C LEU A 17 4.90 5.53 13.51
N GLY A 18 3.94 6.46 13.47
CA GLY A 18 4.22 7.86 13.12
C GLY A 18 5.19 8.52 14.10
N GLU A 19 5.00 8.31 15.40
CA GLU A 19 5.91 8.80 16.44
C GLU A 19 7.31 8.19 16.32
N ALA A 20 7.39 6.86 16.09
CA ALA A 20 8.65 6.17 15.87
C ALA A 20 9.40 6.73 14.66
N VAL A 21 8.71 6.94 13.54
CA VAL A 21 9.29 7.55 12.34
C VAL A 21 9.80 8.96 12.60
N ALA A 22 9.03 9.80 13.30
CA ALA A 22 9.44 11.17 13.62
C ALA A 22 10.72 11.22 14.47
N ARG A 23 10.85 10.31 15.45
CA ARG A 23 12.07 10.18 16.27
C ARG A 23 13.24 9.63 15.47
N ALA A 24 12.99 8.62 14.64
CA ALA A 24 14.02 8.03 13.76
C ALA A 24 14.60 9.06 12.77
N GLN A 25 13.79 10.01 12.29
CA GLN A 25 14.25 11.14 11.47
C GLN A 25 15.20 12.09 12.22
N GLN A 26 15.19 12.07 13.55
CA GLN A 26 16.08 12.84 14.43
C GLN A 26 17.34 12.03 14.82
N GLY A 27 17.54 10.83 14.27
CA GLY A 27 18.69 9.98 14.54
C GLY A 27 18.48 8.96 15.66
N ASP A 28 17.26 8.76 16.16
CA ASP A 28 16.96 7.75 17.17
C ASP A 28 16.92 6.35 16.51
N GLU A 29 18.00 5.60 16.69
CA GLU A 29 18.14 4.22 16.14
C GLU A 29 17.13 3.25 16.75
N ALA A 30 16.81 3.40 18.04
CA ALA A 30 15.82 2.54 18.70
C ALA A 30 14.42 2.78 18.12
N ALA A 31 14.07 4.02 17.82
CA ALA A 31 12.83 4.37 17.14
C ALA A 31 12.79 3.84 15.70
N PHE A 32 13.92 3.86 14.97
CA PHE A 32 14.01 3.22 13.65
C PHE A 32 13.76 1.71 13.74
N ALA A 33 14.34 1.03 14.74
CA ALA A 33 14.08 -0.39 14.96
C ALA A 33 12.62 -0.69 15.31
N VAL A 34 11.92 0.22 15.98
CA VAL A 34 10.46 0.13 16.20
C VAL A 34 9.71 0.24 14.87
N ALA A 35 10.00 1.27 14.07
CA ALA A 35 9.37 1.44 12.75
C ALA A 35 9.62 0.24 11.82
N TYR A 36 10.84 -0.31 11.85
CA TYR A 36 11.19 -1.53 11.13
C TYR A 36 10.30 -2.71 11.54
N ARG A 37 10.17 -3.00 12.83
CA ARG A 37 9.35 -4.12 13.33
C ARG A 37 7.88 -4.00 12.95
N PHE A 38 7.33 -2.79 12.90
CA PHE A 38 5.94 -2.59 12.47
C PHE A 38 5.72 -2.83 10.98
N VAL A 39 6.71 -2.51 10.15
CA VAL A 39 6.53 -2.51 8.68
C VAL A 39 7.07 -3.78 8.04
N GLN A 40 8.17 -4.32 8.55
CA GLN A 40 8.89 -5.44 7.93
C GLN A 40 8.03 -6.69 7.66
N PRO A 41 7.17 -7.17 8.58
CA PRO A 41 6.38 -8.38 8.28
C PRO A 41 5.46 -8.21 7.07
N GLY A 42 4.75 -7.08 7.00
CA GLY A 42 3.88 -6.77 5.87
C GLY A 42 4.65 -6.53 4.56
N LEU A 43 5.80 -5.86 4.64
CA LEU A 43 6.66 -5.58 3.50
C LEU A 43 7.26 -6.86 2.93
N LEU A 44 7.77 -7.75 3.79
CA LEU A 44 8.34 -9.02 3.38
C LEU A 44 7.28 -9.95 2.78
N GLY A 45 6.09 -10.05 3.40
CA GLY A 45 4.98 -10.82 2.86
C GLY A 45 4.54 -10.31 1.47
N TYR A 46 4.52 -8.99 1.27
CA TYR A 46 4.26 -8.38 -0.03
C TYR A 46 5.31 -8.77 -1.07
N LEU A 47 6.60 -8.69 -0.71
CA LEU A 47 7.71 -9.03 -1.59
C LEU A 47 7.73 -10.52 -1.91
N ARG A 48 7.49 -11.41 -0.92
CA ARG A 48 7.36 -12.85 -1.17
C ARG A 48 6.27 -13.16 -2.19
N GLY A 49 5.17 -12.41 -2.18
CA GLY A 49 4.12 -12.51 -3.20
C GLY A 49 4.52 -12.03 -4.59
N LEU A 50 5.54 -11.16 -4.72
CA LEU A 50 5.99 -10.58 -5.99
C LEU A 50 7.20 -11.31 -6.62
N VAL A 51 8.20 -11.66 -5.79
CA VAL A 51 9.52 -12.13 -6.24
C VAL A 51 9.90 -13.49 -5.66
N GLY A 52 9.05 -14.10 -4.82
CA GLY A 52 9.29 -15.42 -4.25
C GLY A 52 10.47 -15.43 -3.30
N ASP A 53 11.42 -16.33 -3.54
CA ASP A 53 12.57 -16.60 -2.67
C ASP A 53 13.56 -15.43 -2.58
N ASP A 54 13.60 -14.58 -3.60
CA ASP A 54 14.43 -13.37 -3.59
C ASP A 54 13.89 -12.23 -2.71
N ALA A 55 12.79 -12.47 -1.98
CA ALA A 55 12.10 -11.43 -1.22
C ALA A 55 12.96 -10.78 -0.12
N GLU A 56 13.82 -11.54 0.54
CA GLU A 56 14.68 -11.05 1.62
C GLU A 56 15.78 -10.13 1.09
N ASP A 57 16.38 -10.48 -0.05
CA ASP A 57 17.38 -9.64 -0.72
C ASP A 57 16.75 -8.32 -1.20
N VAL A 58 15.57 -8.41 -1.82
CA VAL A 58 14.83 -7.23 -2.28
C VAL A 58 14.34 -6.37 -1.11
N ALA A 59 13.96 -6.99 0.03
CA ALA A 59 13.60 -6.28 1.25
C ALA A 59 14.80 -5.52 1.82
N SER A 60 15.97 -6.15 1.84
CA SER A 60 17.22 -5.52 2.30
C SER A 60 17.57 -4.30 1.44
N ASP A 61 17.50 -4.41 0.11
CA ASP A 61 17.67 -3.30 -0.82
C ASP A 61 16.65 -2.18 -0.58
N ALA A 62 15.39 -2.54 -0.32
CA ALA A 62 14.34 -1.58 -0.03
C ALA A 62 14.61 -0.84 1.29
N TRP A 63 15.01 -1.54 2.35
CA TRP A 63 15.33 -0.92 3.63
C TRP A 63 16.55 -0.02 3.58
N LEU A 64 17.58 -0.36 2.81
CA LEU A 64 18.71 0.54 2.56
C LEU A 64 18.25 1.86 1.91
N GLN A 65 17.31 1.78 0.96
CA GLN A 65 16.73 2.98 0.35
C GLN A 65 15.86 3.76 1.34
N ILE A 66 15.01 3.06 2.11
CA ILE A 66 14.16 3.66 3.15
C ILE A 66 15.01 4.43 4.15
N ALA A 67 16.09 3.82 4.66
CA ALA A 67 16.98 4.47 5.62
C ALA A 67 17.65 5.73 5.05
N ARG A 68 18.13 5.67 3.80
CA ARG A 68 18.74 6.84 3.12
C ARG A 68 17.77 8.00 2.94
N ASP A 69 16.52 7.70 2.61
CA ASP A 69 15.51 8.71 2.26
C ASP A 69 14.60 9.07 3.42
N LEU A 70 14.78 8.44 4.60
CA LEU A 70 13.93 8.63 5.78
C LEU A 70 13.78 10.10 6.15
N GLY A 71 14.87 10.86 6.13
CA GLY A 71 14.87 12.30 6.44
C GLY A 71 14.02 13.15 5.49
N ARG A 72 13.71 12.65 4.30
CA ARG A 72 12.86 13.31 3.30
C ARG A 72 11.39 12.94 3.42
N PHE A 73 11.08 11.85 4.09
CA PHE A 73 9.69 11.43 4.26
C PHE A 73 8.87 12.49 5.00
N ARG A 74 7.64 12.72 4.57
CA ARG A 74 6.65 13.58 5.22
C ARG A 74 5.30 12.87 5.21
N GLY A 75 4.73 12.68 6.39
CA GLY A 75 3.45 11.98 6.55
C GLY A 75 3.32 11.34 7.93
N ASP A 76 2.22 10.65 8.14
CA ASP A 76 1.90 9.86 9.32
C ASP A 76 2.33 8.39 9.15
N GLY A 77 2.00 7.54 10.13
CA GLY A 77 2.32 6.11 10.09
C GLY A 77 1.67 5.36 8.93
N ALA A 78 0.41 5.69 8.60
CA ALA A 78 -0.26 5.12 7.42
C ALA A 78 0.43 5.52 6.12
N GLY A 79 0.81 6.80 6.02
CA GLY A 79 1.60 7.32 4.91
C GLY A 79 2.96 6.64 4.79
N PHE A 80 3.61 6.36 5.93
CA PHE A 80 4.90 5.66 5.97
C PHE A 80 4.79 4.24 5.41
N ARG A 81 3.76 3.48 5.79
CA ARG A 81 3.53 2.15 5.19
C ARG A 81 3.34 2.22 3.67
N GLY A 82 2.58 3.18 3.18
CA GLY A 82 2.39 3.38 1.74
C GLY A 82 3.67 3.76 1.02
N TRP A 83 4.48 4.62 1.64
CA TRP A 83 5.77 5.06 1.10
C TRP A 83 6.79 3.92 1.04
N THR A 84 6.93 3.12 2.11
CA THR A 84 7.80 1.95 2.13
C THR A 84 7.37 0.88 1.13
N ALA A 85 6.05 0.64 1.00
CA ALA A 85 5.51 -0.27 -0.01
C ALA A 85 5.80 0.20 -1.45
N THR A 86 5.83 1.52 -1.69
CA THR A 86 6.19 2.09 -3.00
C THR A 86 7.66 1.80 -3.32
N ILE A 87 8.56 2.00 -2.36
CA ILE A 87 10.00 1.70 -2.52
C ILE A 87 10.20 0.21 -2.78
N ALA A 88 9.59 -0.64 -1.95
CA ALA A 88 9.69 -2.09 -2.10
C ALA A 88 9.17 -2.57 -3.47
N ARG A 89 8.05 -2.03 -3.93
CA ARG A 89 7.50 -2.33 -5.26
C ARG A 89 8.48 -1.98 -6.37
N HIS A 90 9.11 -0.81 -6.31
CA HIS A 90 10.11 -0.40 -7.31
C HIS A 90 11.30 -1.36 -7.30
N ARG A 91 11.84 -1.71 -6.12
CA ARG A 91 12.94 -2.67 -6.00
C ARG A 91 12.56 -4.04 -6.56
N ALA A 92 11.35 -4.54 -6.27
CA ALA A 92 10.86 -5.80 -6.82
C ALA A 92 10.74 -5.77 -8.35
N LEU A 93 10.21 -4.68 -8.92
CA LEU A 93 10.10 -4.53 -10.37
C LEU A 93 11.47 -4.47 -11.05
N ASP A 94 12.43 -3.75 -10.47
CA ASP A 94 13.78 -3.65 -10.98
C ASP A 94 14.53 -4.97 -10.87
N HIS A 95 14.30 -5.73 -9.78
CA HIS A 95 14.82 -7.07 -9.60
C HIS A 95 14.31 -8.02 -10.72
N VAL A 96 13.00 -8.07 -10.92
CA VAL A 96 12.38 -8.90 -11.99
C VAL A 96 12.89 -8.51 -13.38
N ARG A 97 13.09 -7.20 -13.66
CA ARG A 97 13.67 -6.74 -14.94
C ARG A 97 15.10 -7.23 -15.10
N ARG A 98 15.93 -7.11 -14.05
CA ARG A 98 17.32 -7.58 -14.07
C ARG A 98 17.42 -9.08 -14.28
N GLN A 99 16.57 -9.87 -13.62
CA GLN A 99 16.53 -11.32 -13.82
C GLN A 99 16.15 -11.71 -15.25
N ARG A 100 15.16 -11.03 -15.85
CA ARG A 100 14.74 -11.28 -17.24
C ARG A 100 15.82 -10.90 -18.25
N SER A 101 16.68 -9.94 -17.93
CA SER A 101 17.76 -9.47 -18.81
C SER A 101 19.03 -10.32 -18.68
N ARG A 102 19.16 -11.17 -17.66
CA ARG A 102 20.27 -12.10 -17.54
C ARG A 102 20.05 -13.27 -18.50
N PRO A 103 21.04 -13.61 -19.38
CA PRO A 103 20.99 -14.86 -20.11
C PRO A 103 20.89 -15.98 -19.05
N ARG A 104 19.89 -16.86 -19.17
CA ARG A 104 19.79 -18.01 -18.29
C ARG A 104 21.06 -18.86 -18.50
N PRO A 105 21.96 -18.99 -17.52
CA PRO A 105 22.90 -20.10 -17.51
C PRO A 105 22.01 -21.35 -17.39
N GLY A 106 22.36 -22.40 -18.15
CA GLY A 106 21.61 -23.67 -18.11
C GLY A 106 21.41 -24.10 -16.66
N VAL A 107 20.23 -24.63 -16.42
CA VAL A 107 19.76 -25.14 -15.13
C VAL A 107 20.82 -26.03 -14.51
N ILE A 108 21.57 -25.51 -13.54
CA ILE A 108 22.18 -26.36 -12.52
C ILE A 108 21.12 -26.40 -11.42
N GLU A 109 20.37 -27.49 -11.37
CA GLU A 109 19.59 -27.85 -10.20
C GLU A 109 20.58 -27.97 -9.03
N GLN A 110 20.75 -26.89 -8.28
CA GLN A 110 21.29 -26.97 -6.94
C GLN A 110 20.08 -27.29 -6.05
N ASP A 111 20.01 -28.56 -5.66
CA ASP A 111 19.28 -28.98 -4.46
C ASP A 111 19.82 -28.17 -3.26
N VAL A 112 19.23 -27.03 -3.04
CA VAL A 112 19.39 -26.31 -1.77
C VAL A 112 18.49 -27.06 -0.78
N LEU A 113 19.11 -27.96 -0.03
CA LEU A 113 18.52 -28.53 1.17
C LEU A 113 18.07 -27.34 2.05
N ASP A 114 16.75 -27.13 2.09
CA ASP A 114 16.09 -26.25 3.03
C ASP A 114 16.36 -26.78 4.44
N LEU A 115 17.43 -26.31 5.05
CA LEU A 115 17.71 -26.54 6.47
C LEU A 115 16.77 -25.58 7.24
N PRO A 116 15.82 -26.11 8.02
CA PRO A 116 14.98 -25.26 8.86
C PRO A 116 15.87 -24.51 9.83
N GLY A 117 15.69 -23.18 9.89
CA GLY A 117 16.38 -22.33 10.85
C GLY A 117 16.14 -22.80 12.30
N PRO A 118 17.10 -22.60 13.21
CA PRO A 118 17.21 -23.33 14.48
C PRO A 118 16.20 -22.99 15.58
N HIS A 119 15.08 -22.33 15.34
CA HIS A 119 14.07 -21.99 16.36
C HIS A 119 12.64 -21.89 15.82
N SER A 120 12.17 -22.89 15.09
CA SER A 120 10.75 -22.96 14.76
C SER A 120 10.08 -23.94 15.74
N THR A 121 9.17 -23.41 16.57
CA THR A 121 8.23 -24.26 17.28
C THR A 121 7.29 -24.93 16.25
N GLN A 122 6.75 -26.11 16.55
CA GLN A 122 5.86 -26.83 15.65
C GLN A 122 4.68 -25.96 15.16
N GLU A 123 4.21 -25.04 15.99
CA GLU A 123 3.15 -24.08 15.69
C GLU A 123 3.62 -23.01 14.68
N GLN A 124 4.83 -22.49 14.83
CA GLN A 124 5.45 -21.55 13.85
C GLN A 124 5.71 -22.22 12.49
N ALA A 125 6.12 -23.51 12.50
CA ALA A 125 6.29 -24.25 11.25
C ALA A 125 4.97 -24.44 10.51
N LEU A 126 3.87 -24.76 11.21
CA LEU A 126 2.54 -24.87 10.63
C LEU A 126 2.01 -23.52 10.10
N GLU A 127 2.25 -22.42 10.82
CA GLU A 127 1.89 -21.07 10.36
C GLU A 127 2.71 -20.67 9.13
N THR A 128 3.99 -21.00 9.08
CA THR A 128 4.86 -20.72 7.92
C THR A 128 4.36 -21.46 6.67
N VAL A 129 4.11 -22.77 6.79
CA VAL A 129 3.56 -23.59 5.68
C VAL A 129 2.21 -23.06 5.21
N SER A 130 1.34 -22.65 6.14
CA SER A 130 0.04 -22.06 5.80
C SER A 130 0.19 -20.73 5.06
N THR A 131 1.14 -19.89 5.48
CA THR A 131 1.41 -18.59 4.87
C THR A 131 2.01 -18.74 3.47
N GLU A 132 2.95 -19.65 3.28
CA GLU A 132 3.55 -19.96 1.97
C GLU A 132 2.48 -20.47 0.99
N ARG A 133 1.64 -21.37 1.44
CA ARG A 133 0.52 -21.88 0.62
C ARG A 133 -0.43 -20.75 0.21
N ALA A 134 -0.77 -19.85 1.12
CA ALA A 134 -1.60 -18.69 0.81
C ALA A 134 -0.93 -17.75 -0.21
N LEU A 135 0.39 -17.53 -0.09
CA LEU A 135 1.14 -16.71 -1.05
C LEU A 135 1.25 -17.37 -2.43
N GLU A 136 1.39 -18.70 -2.50
CA GLU A 136 1.33 -19.43 -3.78
C GLU A 136 -0.01 -19.22 -4.52
N LEU A 137 -1.12 -19.31 -3.78
CA LEU A 137 -2.45 -19.04 -4.35
C LEU A 137 -2.56 -17.60 -4.87
N VAL A 138 -2.01 -16.64 -4.15
CA VAL A 138 -1.98 -15.23 -4.58
C VAL A 138 -1.12 -15.05 -5.82
N ARG A 139 0.05 -15.72 -5.93
CA ARG A 139 0.90 -15.68 -7.13
C ARG A 139 0.19 -16.23 -8.36
N GLY A 140 -0.76 -17.17 -8.19
CA GLY A 140 -1.61 -17.71 -9.26
C GLY A 140 -2.66 -16.72 -9.78
N LEU A 141 -2.87 -15.58 -9.13
CA LEU A 141 -3.79 -14.54 -9.60
C LEU A 141 -3.19 -13.73 -10.76
N PRO A 142 -4.03 -13.12 -11.62
CA PRO A 142 -3.56 -12.07 -12.51
C PRO A 142 -2.84 -10.98 -11.71
N ARG A 143 -1.70 -10.51 -12.21
CA ARG A 143 -0.78 -9.62 -11.51
C ARG A 143 -1.47 -8.43 -10.82
N ASP A 144 -2.39 -7.78 -11.53
CA ASP A 144 -3.15 -6.63 -10.99
C ASP A 144 -3.98 -6.98 -9.75
N GLN A 145 -4.54 -8.21 -9.74
CA GLN A 145 -5.33 -8.71 -8.62
C GLN A 145 -4.42 -9.14 -7.47
N ALA A 146 -3.32 -9.82 -7.78
CA ALA A 146 -2.32 -10.21 -6.78
C ALA A 146 -1.76 -8.99 -6.04
N GLU A 147 -1.24 -7.99 -6.76
CA GLU A 147 -0.68 -6.77 -6.17
C GLU A 147 -1.72 -6.02 -5.32
N ALA A 148 -2.97 -5.91 -5.80
CA ALA A 148 -4.04 -5.25 -5.06
C ALA A 148 -4.40 -6.00 -3.76
N VAL A 149 -4.51 -7.34 -3.81
CA VAL A 149 -4.77 -8.18 -2.63
C VAL A 149 -3.62 -8.06 -1.63
N LEU A 150 -2.36 -8.20 -2.07
CA LEU A 150 -1.20 -8.12 -1.20
C LEU A 150 -1.11 -6.76 -0.47
N LEU A 151 -1.31 -5.66 -1.19
CA LEU A 151 -1.25 -4.33 -0.56
C LEU A 151 -2.40 -4.09 0.42
N ARG A 152 -3.60 -4.58 0.10
CA ARG A 152 -4.78 -4.41 0.95
C ARG A 152 -4.79 -5.34 2.17
N VAL A 153 -4.34 -6.59 2.00
CA VAL A 153 -4.47 -7.64 3.03
C VAL A 153 -3.18 -7.78 3.82
N ILE A 154 -2.03 -7.86 3.17
CA ILE A 154 -0.76 -8.15 3.83
C ILE A 154 -0.11 -6.86 4.37
N VAL A 155 -0.03 -5.81 3.54
CA VAL A 155 0.54 -4.52 3.99
C VAL A 155 -0.47 -3.72 4.83
N GLY A 156 -1.77 -3.97 4.66
CA GLY A 156 -2.84 -3.30 5.40
C GLY A 156 -3.13 -1.88 4.92
N LEU A 157 -2.81 -1.54 3.66
CA LEU A 157 -3.11 -0.22 3.11
C LEU A 157 -4.61 -0.05 2.85
N ASP A 158 -5.12 1.15 3.01
CA ASP A 158 -6.46 1.51 2.53
C ASP A 158 -6.52 1.56 0.99
N GLY A 159 -7.72 1.65 0.41
CA GLY A 159 -7.91 1.69 -1.04
C GLY A 159 -7.17 2.84 -1.73
N PRO A 160 -7.29 4.09 -1.25
CA PRO A 160 -6.54 5.23 -1.74
C PRO A 160 -5.03 5.08 -1.66
N ALA A 161 -4.48 4.58 -0.54
CA ALA A 161 -3.03 4.37 -0.39
C ALA A 161 -2.51 3.28 -1.34
N ALA A 162 -3.21 2.14 -1.43
CA ALA A 162 -2.87 1.08 -2.38
C ALA A 162 -2.95 1.58 -3.85
N ALA A 163 -3.91 2.44 -4.16
CA ALA A 163 -4.03 3.05 -5.48
C ALA A 163 -2.83 3.95 -5.82
N ARG A 164 -2.34 4.72 -4.86
CA ARG A 164 -1.11 5.54 -5.02
C ARG A 164 0.10 4.65 -5.29
N VAL A 165 0.29 3.58 -4.51
CA VAL A 165 1.40 2.62 -4.70
C VAL A 165 1.36 1.99 -6.10
N LEU A 166 0.17 1.63 -6.58
CA LEU A 166 -0.02 0.98 -7.88
C LEU A 166 -0.05 1.96 -9.06
N GLY A 167 -0.14 3.26 -8.82
CA GLY A 167 -0.38 4.25 -9.87
C GLY A 167 -1.73 4.09 -10.56
N LYS A 168 -2.75 3.64 -9.82
CA LYS A 168 -4.10 3.33 -10.34
C LYS A 168 -5.16 4.17 -9.65
N ARG A 169 -6.38 4.17 -10.21
CA ARG A 169 -7.54 4.80 -9.56
C ARG A 169 -8.06 3.93 -8.41
N PRO A 170 -8.53 4.49 -7.28
CA PRO A 170 -9.05 3.73 -6.14
C PRO A 170 -10.14 2.72 -6.51
N GLY A 171 -11.06 3.07 -7.41
CA GLY A 171 -12.08 2.17 -7.91
C GLY A 171 -11.52 0.94 -8.66
N ALA A 172 -10.42 1.11 -9.41
CA ALA A 172 -9.75 0.01 -10.09
C ALA A 172 -9.11 -0.95 -9.09
N VAL A 173 -8.47 -0.42 -8.03
CA VAL A 173 -7.89 -1.24 -6.96
C VAL A 173 -8.97 -2.01 -6.21
N ARG A 174 -10.09 -1.35 -5.84
CA ARG A 174 -11.23 -2.02 -5.21
C ARG A 174 -11.74 -3.19 -6.04
N THR A 175 -11.95 -2.96 -7.34
CA THR A 175 -12.41 -4.02 -8.26
C THR A 175 -11.38 -5.15 -8.38
N ALA A 176 -10.08 -4.83 -8.47
CA ALA A 176 -9.02 -5.83 -8.56
C ALA A 176 -8.93 -6.67 -7.27
N THR A 177 -8.98 -6.02 -6.10
CA THR A 177 -9.00 -6.70 -4.79
C THR A 177 -10.20 -7.64 -4.69
N HIS A 178 -11.41 -7.16 -4.99
CA HIS A 178 -12.63 -7.98 -4.92
C HIS A 178 -12.54 -9.20 -5.85
N ARG A 179 -12.13 -9.01 -7.11
CA ARG A 179 -11.97 -10.11 -8.07
C ARG A 179 -10.89 -11.10 -7.63
N GLY A 180 -9.79 -10.62 -7.08
CA GLY A 180 -8.72 -11.45 -6.54
C GLY A 180 -9.22 -12.33 -5.39
N LEU A 181 -9.86 -11.72 -4.40
CA LEU A 181 -10.41 -12.44 -3.24
C LEU A 181 -11.49 -13.46 -3.64
N LYS A 182 -12.40 -13.09 -4.54
CA LYS A 182 -13.42 -14.02 -5.05
C LYS A 182 -12.80 -15.21 -5.77
N ARG A 183 -11.69 -15.02 -6.48
CA ARG A 183 -10.95 -16.11 -7.14
C ARG A 183 -10.24 -17.01 -6.14
N LEU A 184 -9.62 -16.43 -5.11
CA LEU A 184 -9.00 -17.18 -4.00
C LEU A 184 -10.03 -18.00 -3.23
N ALA A 185 -11.20 -17.42 -2.90
CA ALA A 185 -12.28 -18.13 -2.22
C ALA A 185 -12.72 -19.38 -3.02
N ARG A 186 -12.86 -19.26 -4.34
CA ARG A 186 -13.17 -20.42 -5.22
C ARG A 186 -12.07 -21.48 -5.21
N GLN A 187 -10.80 -21.09 -5.25
CA GLN A 187 -9.68 -22.03 -5.21
C GLN A 187 -9.61 -22.79 -3.86
N LEU A 188 -10.06 -22.15 -2.78
CA LEU A 188 -10.13 -22.76 -1.46
C LEU A 188 -11.44 -23.55 -1.19
N GLY A 189 -12.36 -23.61 -2.16
CA GLY A 189 -13.66 -24.25 -2.00
C GLY A 189 -14.59 -23.51 -1.01
N LEU A 190 -14.29 -22.24 -0.72
CA LEU A 190 -15.12 -21.37 0.12
C LEU A 190 -16.23 -20.76 -0.74
N ASP A 191 -17.43 -20.65 -0.17
CA ASP A 191 -18.54 -20.03 -0.87
C ASP A 191 -18.22 -18.54 -1.17
N PRO A 192 -18.19 -18.13 -2.47
CA PRO A 192 -17.79 -16.77 -2.82
C PRO A 192 -18.76 -15.70 -2.31
N GLU A 193 -19.99 -16.01 -1.97
CA GLU A 193 -20.96 -15.09 -1.40
C GLU A 193 -20.64 -14.74 0.08
N ALA A 194 -19.95 -15.62 0.80
CA ALA A 194 -19.45 -15.30 2.14
C ALA A 194 -18.34 -14.23 2.14
N ALA A 195 -17.72 -13.95 0.99
CA ALA A 195 -16.70 -12.93 0.83
C ALA A 195 -17.27 -11.52 0.50
N GLU A 196 -18.57 -11.40 0.23
CA GLU A 196 -19.21 -10.12 -0.13
C GLU A 196 -19.45 -9.20 1.07
N GLY A 197 -19.20 -9.65 2.30
CA GLY A 197 -19.30 -8.84 3.53
C GLY A 197 -18.19 -7.78 3.72
N VAL A 198 -17.25 -7.63 2.78
CA VAL A 198 -16.24 -6.57 2.79
C VAL A 198 -16.77 -5.37 1.98
N SER A 199 -17.89 -4.81 2.41
CA SER A 199 -18.37 -3.53 1.94
C SER A 199 -17.49 -2.43 2.54
N ASP A 200 -16.81 -1.71 1.67
CA ASP A 200 -16.09 -0.47 1.97
C ASP A 200 -17.15 0.64 2.14
N ASP A 201 -18.01 0.49 3.15
CA ASP A 201 -19.03 1.48 3.50
C ASP A 201 -18.38 2.56 4.39
N ALA A 202 -17.58 3.40 3.73
CA ALA A 202 -17.32 4.73 4.25
C ALA A 202 -18.56 5.60 3.90
N PRO A 203 -19.13 6.36 4.85
CA PRO A 203 -20.47 6.90 4.74
C PRO A 203 -20.57 7.94 3.62
N ARG A 204 -21.29 7.59 2.55
CA ARG A 204 -21.81 8.53 1.53
C ARG A 204 -22.87 9.50 2.09
N ALA A 205 -22.96 9.62 3.42
CA ALA A 205 -24.04 10.35 4.07
C ALA A 205 -23.80 11.88 4.17
N LEU A 206 -22.68 12.43 3.68
CA LEU A 206 -22.41 13.86 3.83
C LEU A 206 -22.50 14.70 2.53
N GLU A 207 -22.55 14.07 1.35
CA GLU A 207 -22.63 14.85 0.10
C GLU A 207 -24.04 15.22 -0.34
N SER A 208 -25.08 14.53 0.14
CA SER A 208 -26.48 14.84 -0.26
C SER A 208 -27.11 16.01 0.48
N ARG A 209 -26.48 16.54 1.55
CA ARG A 209 -27.03 17.68 2.30
C ARG A 209 -26.59 19.07 1.79
N HIS A 210 -25.59 19.15 0.89
CA HIS A 210 -25.12 20.43 0.35
C HIS A 210 -25.76 20.82 -0.96
N GLN A 211 -26.46 19.93 -1.68
CA GLN A 211 -27.12 20.26 -2.94
C GLN A 211 -28.58 20.72 -2.78
N SER A 212 -29.21 20.41 -1.64
CA SER A 212 -30.61 20.83 -1.40
C SER A 212 -30.77 22.27 -0.94
N ARG A 213 -29.68 22.96 -0.55
CA ARG A 213 -29.75 24.38 -0.10
C ARG A 213 -29.45 25.41 -1.18
N ARG A 214 -29.15 25.02 -2.42
CA ARG A 214 -28.89 25.95 -3.52
C ARG A 214 -30.08 26.18 -4.46
N ARG A 215 -31.24 25.59 -4.20
CA ARG A 215 -32.46 25.76 -5.05
C ARG A 215 -33.61 26.53 -4.44
N GLN A 216 -33.43 27.19 -3.29
CA GLN A 216 -34.44 28.10 -2.74
C GLN A 216 -33.79 29.43 -2.40
N GLY A 217 -33.71 30.32 -3.39
CA GLY A 217 -33.20 31.67 -3.17
C GLY A 217 -32.94 32.44 -4.44
N SER A 218 -33.86 32.40 -5.38
CA SER A 218 -33.87 33.36 -6.50
C SER A 218 -35.29 33.87 -6.77
N ASP A 219 -35.69 34.77 -5.93
CA ASP A 219 -36.74 35.75 -6.30
C ASP A 219 -36.60 36.99 -5.40
N ARG A 220 -36.00 38.03 -5.94
CA ARG A 220 -36.36 39.44 -5.73
C ARG A 220 -35.48 40.39 -6.55
N PRO A 221 -36.03 41.53 -7.00
CA PRO A 221 -35.59 42.20 -8.20
C PRO A 221 -34.59 43.35 -7.98
N ALA A 222 -34.09 43.81 -9.11
CA ALA A 222 -33.15 44.89 -9.35
C ALA A 222 -33.35 46.16 -8.54
N SER A 223 -32.25 46.77 -8.06
CA SER A 223 -32.14 48.22 -8.00
C SER A 223 -30.69 48.69 -8.23
N ARG A 224 -30.60 49.55 -9.19
CA ARG A 224 -29.55 50.40 -9.73
C ARG A 224 -28.63 51.04 -8.67
N ALA A 225 -27.34 51.12 -8.92
CA ALA A 225 -26.54 52.33 -9.06
C ALA A 225 -25.04 52.09 -8.69
N GLY A 226 -24.15 52.61 -9.54
CA GLY A 226 -22.86 53.13 -9.12
C GLY A 226 -21.60 52.32 -9.48
N MET A 227 -21.07 52.52 -10.69
CA MET A 227 -19.61 52.40 -10.98
C MET A 227 -18.82 53.48 -10.21
N PRO A 228 -17.51 53.33 -9.93
CA PRO A 228 -16.49 53.32 -10.96
C PRO A 228 -15.32 52.30 -10.73
N ASP A 229 -14.74 51.89 -11.84
CA ASP A 229 -13.36 51.46 -12.05
C ASP A 229 -12.38 52.66 -11.80
N PRO A 230 -11.08 52.55 -11.51
CA PRO A 230 -10.12 51.75 -12.28
C PRO A 230 -8.87 51.17 -11.56
N SER A 231 -8.27 50.22 -12.24
CA SER A 231 -6.81 50.08 -12.48
C SER A 231 -5.82 49.75 -11.35
N ASN A 232 -5.08 48.75 -11.71
CA ASN A 232 -3.60 48.60 -11.56
C ASN A 232 -3.06 47.78 -10.38
N SER A 233 -2.48 46.67 -10.60
CA SER A 233 -1.07 46.42 -10.86
C SER A 233 -0.68 44.94 -10.62
N SER A 234 -0.13 44.37 -11.61
CA SER A 234 1.14 43.60 -11.70
C SER A 234 1.62 42.84 -10.45
N GLY A 235 1.85 41.55 -10.61
CA GLY A 235 2.72 40.81 -9.69
C GLY A 235 2.84 39.33 -9.94
N ARG A 236 3.53 38.94 -11.02
CA ARG A 236 4.47 37.78 -11.17
C ARG A 236 4.16 36.48 -10.44
N ASN A 237 3.69 35.47 -11.16
CA ASN A 237 4.50 34.36 -11.70
C ASN A 237 5.38 33.60 -10.67
N GLY A 238 5.05 32.36 -10.42
CA GLY A 238 5.83 31.39 -9.64
C GLY A 238 5.39 29.96 -9.95
N GLN A 239 5.55 29.56 -11.23
CA GLN A 239 5.48 28.14 -11.61
C GLN A 239 6.63 27.40 -10.93
N ARG A 240 6.34 26.41 -10.11
CA ARG A 240 7.31 25.41 -9.68
C ARG A 240 7.01 24.08 -10.35
N THR A 241 7.72 23.85 -11.41
CA THR A 241 7.84 22.57 -12.12
C THR A 241 8.58 21.58 -11.24
N TRP A 242 7.97 20.45 -10.93
CA TRP A 242 8.65 19.32 -10.32
C TRP A 242 9.26 18.46 -11.43
N VAL A 243 10.57 18.53 -11.57
CA VAL A 243 11.36 17.61 -12.38
C VAL A 243 11.75 16.43 -11.49
N ILE A 244 11.33 15.24 -11.91
CA ILE A 244 11.76 13.97 -11.34
C ILE A 244 13.01 13.56 -12.08
N GLY A 245 14.14 13.53 -11.37
CA GLY A 245 15.37 12.87 -11.78
C GLY A 245 15.48 11.50 -11.15
#